data_6dcacb70cb311d952cd28dd71384d3d1
#
_entry.id   6dcacb70cb311d952cd28dd71384d3d1
#
_cell.length_a   1.000
_cell.length_b   1.000
_cell.length_c   1.000
_cell.angle_alpha   90.00
_cell.angle_beta   90.00
_cell.angle_gamma   90.00
#
_symmetry.space_group_name_H-M   'P 1'
#
loop_
_entity.id
_entity.type
_entity.pdbx_description
1 polymer ?
#
loop_
_entity_poly.entity_id
_entity_poly.type
_entity_poly.pdbx_seq_one_letter_code
_entity_poly.pdbx_strand_id
1 'polypeptide(L)'
;MHRTIWRYFAVGLFVVGVAASLAGQQAPNDPSPLMLPGHRYDLPATPITAAQIEAHKKNMIAAKNDDVPMNMVKAGGGSDKHQVGVSVVNRNKGQKNPNYAVHDDVAEVYYVVEGKGRMKLGGKISDWKRRPVSAGNGRGSAGTTAVGARDVTIAKGDVLIIPAGTPHKWEDAEQFTSYVVVRVDPDGVAPLMELGTAKFTGAN
;
A
#
# COMPACT_ATOMS: atom_id res chain seq x y z
N MET A 1 58.75 74.53 -30.03
CA MET A 1 58.61 73.05 -29.90
C MET A 1 57.82 72.73 -28.64
N HIS A 2 56.50 72.57 -28.74
CA HIS A 2 55.62 72.29 -27.64
C HIS A 2 55.23 70.83 -27.70
N ARG A 3 55.58 70.08 -26.68
CA ARG A 3 55.15 68.70 -26.49
C ARG A 3 53.95 68.67 -25.55
N THR A 4 52.78 68.38 -26.12
CA THR A 4 51.52 68.20 -25.41
C THR A 4 51.50 66.78 -24.84
N ILE A 5 51.45 66.64 -23.49
CA ILE A 5 51.34 65.37 -22.80
C ILE A 5 49.87 65.09 -22.58
N TRP A 6 49.33 64.07 -23.24
CA TRP A 6 47.99 63.56 -23.01
C TRP A 6 47.98 62.67 -21.76
N ARG A 7 47.26 63.09 -20.72
CA ARG A 7 46.97 62.27 -19.57
C ARG A 7 45.68 61.48 -19.86
N TYR A 8 45.82 60.18 -19.97
CA TYR A 8 44.68 59.30 -20.01
C TYR A 8 44.13 59.10 -18.58
N PHE A 9 42.96 59.65 -18.31
CA PHE A 9 42.16 59.26 -17.15
C PHE A 9 41.49 57.92 -17.46
N ALA A 10 41.96 56.86 -16.85
CA ALA A 10 41.24 55.59 -16.82
C ALA A 10 40.09 55.73 -15.84
N VAL A 11 38.89 55.90 -16.37
CA VAL A 11 37.66 55.77 -15.58
C VAL A 11 37.42 54.28 -15.36
N GLY A 12 37.84 53.82 -14.17
CA GLY A 12 37.48 52.47 -13.74
C GLY A 12 35.98 52.40 -13.50
N LEU A 13 35.29 51.77 -14.44
CA LEU A 13 33.88 51.38 -14.23
C LEU A 13 33.84 50.23 -13.23
N PHE A 14 33.58 50.55 -11.96
CA PHE A 14 33.22 49.55 -10.97
C PHE A 14 31.80 49.07 -11.32
N VAL A 15 31.72 47.99 -12.07
CA VAL A 15 30.49 47.20 -12.14
C VAL A 15 30.34 46.50 -10.80
N VAL A 16 29.60 47.13 -9.89
CA VAL A 16 29.09 46.45 -8.71
C VAL A 16 28.05 45.43 -9.24
N GLY A 17 28.51 44.25 -9.51
CA GLY A 17 27.63 43.14 -9.77
C GLY A 17 26.81 42.88 -8.51
N VAL A 18 25.60 43.44 -8.48
CA VAL A 18 24.57 42.91 -7.58
C VAL A 18 24.30 41.49 -8.06
N ALA A 19 25.01 40.57 -7.46
CA ALA A 19 24.58 39.18 -7.45
C ALA A 19 23.25 39.18 -6.68
N ALA A 20 22.16 39.51 -7.39
CA ALA A 20 20.85 39.15 -6.91
C ALA A 20 20.90 37.62 -6.77
N SER A 21 21.05 37.18 -5.53
CA SER A 21 20.84 35.79 -5.21
C SER A 21 19.45 35.45 -5.71
N LEU A 22 19.39 34.71 -6.80
CA LEU A 22 18.21 33.99 -7.24
C LEU A 22 17.88 32.86 -6.24
N ALA A 23 18.12 33.12 -4.97
CA ALA A 23 17.62 32.30 -3.90
C ALA A 23 16.12 32.51 -3.85
N GLY A 24 15.38 31.62 -4.47
CA GLY A 24 14.00 31.45 -4.13
C GLY A 24 12.93 31.65 -5.18
N GLN A 25 13.23 31.71 -6.46
CA GLN A 25 12.17 31.40 -7.43
C GLN A 25 12.23 29.89 -7.73
N GLN A 26 11.62 29.14 -6.84
CA GLN A 26 11.33 27.75 -7.05
C GLN A 26 10.43 27.59 -8.28
N ALA A 27 10.73 26.62 -9.13
CA ALA A 27 9.87 26.32 -10.27
C ALA A 27 8.42 26.16 -9.79
N PRO A 28 7.40 26.56 -10.56
CA PRO A 28 6.00 26.50 -10.15
C PRO A 28 5.52 25.13 -9.66
N ASN A 29 6.28 24.06 -9.95
CA ASN A 29 6.01 22.68 -9.54
C ASN A 29 7.10 22.11 -8.62
N ASP A 30 7.99 22.95 -8.06
CA ASP A 30 8.96 22.49 -7.09
C ASP A 30 8.29 22.35 -5.72
N PRO A 31 8.15 21.11 -5.19
CA PRO A 31 7.52 20.88 -3.91
C PRO A 31 8.37 21.25 -2.70
N SER A 32 9.64 21.65 -2.89
CA SER A 32 10.58 21.79 -1.76
C SER A 32 10.16 22.80 -0.68
N PRO A 33 9.52 23.97 -0.97
CA PRO A 33 8.96 24.79 0.11
C PRO A 33 7.70 24.21 0.73
N LEU A 34 7.08 23.24 0.06
CA LEU A 34 5.87 22.58 0.52
C LEU A 34 6.15 21.25 1.23
N MET A 35 7.43 20.83 1.29
CA MET A 35 7.81 19.61 1.99
C MET A 35 7.57 19.77 3.48
N LEU A 36 6.78 18.87 4.02
CA LEU A 36 6.50 18.83 5.45
C LEU A 36 7.68 18.21 6.20
N PRO A 37 8.11 18.78 7.34
CA PRO A 37 9.17 18.20 8.16
C PRO A 37 8.87 16.74 8.53
N GLY A 38 9.86 15.87 8.39
CA GLY A 38 9.75 14.46 8.72
C GLY A 38 9.10 13.59 7.64
N HIS A 39 8.65 14.18 6.53
CA HIS A 39 8.11 13.39 5.41
C HIS A 39 9.23 12.90 4.47
N ARG A 40 9.03 11.71 3.90
CA ARG A 40 9.89 11.12 2.87
C ARG A 40 9.25 11.35 1.50
N TYR A 41 10.03 11.92 0.58
CA TYR A 41 9.62 12.20 -0.81
C TYR A 41 10.49 11.47 -1.84
N ASP A 42 11.42 10.66 -1.36
CA ASP A 42 12.45 9.96 -2.13
C ASP A 42 12.23 8.44 -2.21
N LEU A 43 11.08 7.95 -1.75
CA LEU A 43 10.77 6.53 -1.81
C LEU A 43 10.45 6.10 -3.25
N PRO A 44 11.04 5.01 -3.73
CA PRO A 44 10.78 4.52 -5.08
C PRO A 44 9.36 3.96 -5.20
N ALA A 45 8.73 4.19 -6.36
CA ALA A 45 7.51 3.48 -6.71
C ALA A 45 7.81 2.00 -6.99
N THR A 46 6.92 1.12 -6.55
CA THR A 46 7.02 -0.33 -6.78
C THR A 46 5.94 -0.77 -7.76
N PRO A 47 6.24 -0.95 -9.05
CA PRO A 47 5.27 -1.47 -10.00
C PRO A 47 5.03 -2.97 -9.75
N ILE A 48 3.76 -3.37 -9.71
CA ILE A 48 3.34 -4.77 -9.70
C ILE A 48 2.51 -4.99 -10.96
N THR A 49 3.08 -5.72 -11.90
CA THR A 49 2.47 -5.93 -13.22
C THR A 49 1.39 -7.02 -13.19
N ALA A 50 0.47 -7.00 -14.15
CA ALA A 50 -0.51 -8.06 -14.31
C ALA A 50 0.15 -9.44 -14.48
N ALA A 51 1.28 -9.52 -15.20
CA ALA A 51 2.04 -10.76 -15.36
C ALA A 51 2.58 -11.30 -14.01
N GLN A 52 3.04 -10.43 -13.13
CA GLN A 52 3.49 -10.81 -11.79
C GLN A 52 2.33 -11.30 -10.92
N ILE A 53 1.17 -10.64 -10.98
CA ILE A 53 -0.05 -11.07 -10.29
C ILE A 53 -0.46 -12.46 -10.76
N GLU A 54 -0.51 -12.70 -12.08
CA GLU A 54 -0.88 -13.99 -12.63
C GLU A 54 0.12 -15.09 -12.28
N ALA A 55 1.42 -14.82 -12.32
CA ALA A 55 2.45 -15.77 -11.92
C ALA A 55 2.31 -16.12 -10.41
N HIS A 56 2.08 -15.12 -9.56
CA HIS A 56 1.86 -15.31 -8.14
C HIS A 56 0.62 -16.16 -7.86
N LYS A 57 -0.50 -15.86 -8.53
CA LYS A 57 -1.75 -16.63 -8.47
C LYS A 57 -1.52 -18.10 -8.84
N LYS A 58 -0.79 -18.38 -9.92
CA LYS A 58 -0.46 -19.76 -10.33
C LYS A 58 0.34 -20.50 -9.26
N ASN A 59 1.34 -19.87 -8.67
CA ASN A 59 2.15 -20.45 -7.61
C ASN A 59 1.30 -20.74 -6.36
N MET A 60 0.39 -19.84 -5.99
CA MET A 60 -0.55 -20.06 -4.90
C MET A 60 -1.45 -21.25 -5.13
N ILE A 61 -2.02 -21.39 -6.33
CA ILE A 61 -2.87 -22.52 -6.70
C ILE A 61 -2.09 -23.83 -6.59
N ALA A 62 -0.88 -23.88 -7.13
CA ALA A 62 -0.01 -25.07 -7.09
C ALA A 62 0.35 -25.45 -5.65
N ALA A 63 0.59 -24.47 -4.78
CA ALA A 63 0.92 -24.67 -3.37
C ALA A 63 -0.31 -24.79 -2.46
N LYS A 64 -1.53 -24.69 -3.01
CA LYS A 64 -2.80 -24.67 -2.26
C LYS A 64 -2.86 -23.57 -1.19
N ASN A 65 -2.26 -22.42 -1.47
CA ASN A 65 -2.34 -21.26 -0.60
C ASN A 65 -3.54 -20.37 -0.97
N ASP A 66 -4.18 -19.80 0.04
CA ASP A 66 -5.36 -18.95 -0.11
C ASP A 66 -5.02 -17.46 -0.13
N ASP A 67 -4.04 -17.04 0.64
CA ASP A 67 -3.64 -15.64 0.84
C ASP A 67 -2.12 -15.57 0.99
N VAL A 68 -1.45 -14.97 0.03
CA VAL A 68 0.01 -14.80 0.07
C VAL A 68 0.37 -13.36 -0.29
N PRO A 69 1.06 -12.64 0.61
CA PRO A 69 1.57 -11.31 0.30
C PRO A 69 2.57 -11.34 -0.86
N MET A 70 2.50 -10.33 -1.72
CA MET A 70 3.48 -10.09 -2.78
C MET A 70 4.59 -9.15 -2.33
N ASN A 71 4.21 -8.11 -1.59
CA ASN A 71 5.13 -7.13 -1.02
C ASN A 71 4.50 -6.40 0.18
N MET A 72 5.34 -5.70 0.95
CA MET A 72 4.98 -4.71 1.96
C MET A 72 6.09 -3.67 2.01
N VAL A 73 5.79 -2.43 1.65
CA VAL A 73 6.77 -1.35 1.51
C VAL A 73 6.41 -0.15 2.36
N LYS A 74 7.40 0.68 2.66
CA LYS A 74 7.15 1.99 3.27
C LYS A 74 6.33 2.86 2.35
N ALA A 75 5.28 3.49 2.88
CA ALA A 75 4.38 4.35 2.12
C ALA A 75 4.78 5.83 2.15
N GLY A 76 5.79 6.21 2.95
CA GLY A 76 6.19 7.60 3.13
C GLY A 76 5.22 8.39 4.03
N GLY A 77 5.15 9.69 3.78
CA GLY A 77 4.35 10.59 4.61
C GLY A 77 5.09 10.99 5.90
N GLY A 78 4.37 11.57 6.87
CA GLY A 78 4.93 12.08 8.13
C GLY A 78 5.26 11.02 9.18
N SER A 79 5.14 9.74 8.86
CA SER A 79 5.44 8.64 9.76
C SER A 79 6.28 7.58 9.08
N ASP A 80 7.40 7.23 9.70
CA ASP A 80 8.22 6.09 9.25
C ASP A 80 7.52 4.73 9.38
N LYS A 81 6.36 4.70 10.03
CA LYS A 81 5.60 3.46 10.25
C LYS A 81 4.66 3.13 9.10
N HIS A 82 4.16 4.13 8.38
CA HIS A 82 3.18 3.89 7.32
C HIS A 82 3.71 2.90 6.28
N GLN A 83 2.94 1.85 6.03
CA GLN A 83 3.26 0.82 5.07
C GLN A 83 2.05 0.53 4.17
N VAL A 84 2.33 0.12 2.95
CA VAL A 84 1.32 -0.38 2.01
C VAL A 84 1.84 -1.66 1.39
N GLY A 85 0.99 -2.66 1.36
CA GLY A 85 1.31 -3.96 0.77
C GLY A 85 0.27 -4.42 -0.23
N VAL A 86 0.66 -5.37 -1.05
CA VAL A 86 -0.22 -6.05 -1.99
C VAL A 86 -0.15 -7.55 -1.74
N SER A 87 -1.32 -8.19 -1.72
CA SER A 87 -1.46 -9.64 -1.68
C SER A 87 -2.37 -10.10 -2.82
N VAL A 88 -2.27 -11.36 -3.16
CA VAL A 88 -3.29 -12.05 -3.96
C VAL A 88 -4.00 -13.02 -3.04
N VAL A 89 -5.31 -13.10 -3.20
CA VAL A 89 -6.14 -14.05 -2.46
C VAL A 89 -6.96 -14.85 -3.44
N ASN A 90 -6.97 -16.16 -3.25
CA ASN A 90 -7.75 -17.11 -4.04
C ASN A 90 -8.81 -17.78 -3.18
N ARG A 91 -9.97 -18.03 -3.76
CA ARG A 91 -11.05 -18.81 -3.16
C ARG A 91 -11.55 -19.84 -4.17
N ASN A 92 -11.48 -21.08 -3.82
CA ASN A 92 -12.02 -22.14 -4.65
C ASN A 92 -13.55 -22.10 -4.65
N LYS A 93 -14.17 -22.58 -5.71
CA LYS A 93 -15.63 -22.71 -5.78
C LYS A 93 -16.16 -23.49 -4.55
N GLY A 94 -17.17 -22.92 -3.90
CA GLY A 94 -17.78 -23.48 -2.69
C GLY A 94 -16.97 -23.22 -1.41
N GLN A 95 -15.83 -22.58 -1.50
CA GLN A 95 -15.01 -22.29 -0.33
C GLN A 95 -15.70 -21.29 0.59
N LYS A 96 -15.72 -21.62 1.88
CA LYS A 96 -16.24 -20.81 2.97
C LYS A 96 -15.16 -20.61 4.01
N ASN A 97 -15.13 -19.47 4.64
CA ASN A 97 -14.31 -19.28 5.82
C ASN A 97 -15.15 -19.57 7.06
N PRO A 98 -14.75 -20.51 7.92
CA PRO A 98 -15.50 -20.84 9.13
C PRO A 98 -15.56 -19.67 10.11
N ASN A 99 -14.51 -18.86 10.12
CA ASN A 99 -14.34 -17.75 11.05
C ASN A 99 -14.36 -16.40 10.32
N TYR A 100 -14.89 -15.38 10.99
CA TYR A 100 -14.57 -14.01 10.67
C TYR A 100 -13.09 -13.73 10.96
N ALA A 101 -12.45 -12.97 10.11
CA ALA A 101 -11.18 -12.33 10.38
C ALA A 101 -11.42 -10.88 10.82
N VAL A 102 -10.56 -10.39 11.69
CA VAL A 102 -10.48 -8.97 12.07
C VAL A 102 -9.01 -8.62 12.11
N HIS A 103 -8.62 -7.57 11.39
CA HIS A 103 -7.27 -7.00 11.45
C HIS A 103 -7.35 -5.75 12.31
N ASP A 104 -6.56 -5.69 13.39
CA ASP A 104 -6.69 -4.60 14.37
C ASP A 104 -6.24 -3.26 13.78
N ASP A 105 -5.16 -3.28 13.02
CA ASP A 105 -4.44 -2.08 12.59
C ASP A 105 -4.43 -1.93 11.06
N VAL A 106 -4.68 -3.01 10.32
CA VAL A 106 -4.55 -3.05 8.86
C VAL A 106 -5.93 -2.92 8.22
N ALA A 107 -6.10 -1.91 7.38
CA ALA A 107 -7.25 -1.81 6.49
C ALA A 107 -6.95 -2.53 5.17
N GLU A 108 -8.00 -3.04 4.52
CA GLU A 108 -7.88 -3.78 3.27
C GLU A 108 -8.77 -3.16 2.18
N VAL A 109 -8.22 -3.11 0.96
CA VAL A 109 -8.98 -2.77 -0.24
C VAL A 109 -8.89 -3.96 -1.19
N TYR A 110 -10.02 -4.58 -1.49
CA TYR A 110 -10.11 -5.67 -2.45
C TYR A 110 -10.44 -5.14 -3.82
N TYR A 111 -9.77 -5.66 -4.85
CA TYR A 111 -10.15 -5.53 -6.23
C TYR A 111 -10.33 -6.93 -6.83
N VAL A 112 -11.56 -7.30 -7.18
CA VAL A 112 -11.88 -8.63 -7.70
C VAL A 112 -11.44 -8.74 -9.15
N VAL A 113 -10.44 -9.56 -9.42
CA VAL A 113 -9.91 -9.77 -10.77
C VAL A 113 -10.63 -10.91 -11.51
N GLU A 114 -11.20 -11.85 -10.77
CA GLU A 114 -11.89 -13.01 -11.33
C GLU A 114 -12.92 -13.56 -10.36
N GLY A 115 -14.03 -14.05 -10.90
CA GLY A 115 -15.04 -14.79 -10.14
C GLY A 115 -16.10 -13.91 -9.48
N LYS A 116 -16.83 -14.54 -8.55
CA LYS A 116 -17.97 -13.98 -7.82
C LYS A 116 -18.22 -14.78 -6.54
N GLY A 117 -18.69 -14.10 -5.49
CA GLY A 117 -19.09 -14.76 -4.27
C GLY A 117 -19.74 -13.82 -3.26
N ARG A 118 -20.10 -14.38 -2.12
CA ARG A 118 -20.74 -13.66 -1.01
C ARG A 118 -19.82 -13.58 0.18
N MET A 119 -19.80 -12.41 0.80
CA MET A 119 -19.10 -12.14 2.04
C MET A 119 -20.09 -11.70 3.13
N LYS A 120 -19.71 -11.93 4.37
CA LYS A 120 -20.33 -11.29 5.53
C LYS A 120 -19.39 -10.24 6.08
N LEU A 121 -19.90 -9.01 6.25
CA LEU A 121 -19.11 -7.84 6.64
C LEU A 121 -19.70 -7.13 7.84
N GLY A 122 -18.82 -6.68 8.74
CA GLY A 122 -19.18 -5.91 9.92
C GLY A 122 -19.80 -6.77 11.02
N GLY A 123 -20.61 -6.12 11.85
CA GLY A 123 -21.19 -6.72 13.03
C GLY A 123 -20.24 -6.77 14.21
N LYS A 124 -20.71 -7.32 15.31
CA LYS A 124 -19.97 -7.48 16.57
C LYS A 124 -19.72 -8.97 16.82
N ILE A 125 -18.45 -9.34 16.87
CA ILE A 125 -18.07 -10.73 17.22
C ILE A 125 -18.35 -10.96 18.71
N SER A 126 -18.95 -12.09 19.03
CA SER A 126 -19.28 -12.49 20.40
C SER A 126 -18.28 -13.47 21.01
N ASP A 127 -17.56 -14.21 20.19
CA ASP A 127 -16.67 -15.30 20.57
C ASP A 127 -15.21 -15.03 20.14
N TRP A 128 -14.69 -13.90 20.55
CA TRP A 128 -13.35 -13.42 20.20
C TRP A 128 -12.23 -14.40 20.57
N LYS A 129 -11.34 -14.63 19.62
CA LYS A 129 -10.05 -15.29 19.85
C LYS A 129 -8.94 -14.51 19.19
N ARG A 130 -7.89 -14.20 19.93
CA ARG A 130 -6.70 -13.57 19.36
C ARG A 130 -6.02 -14.52 18.37
N ARG A 131 -5.54 -13.96 17.27
CA ARG A 131 -4.74 -14.67 16.27
C ARG A 131 -3.26 -14.31 16.47
N PRO A 132 -2.34 -15.21 16.12
CA PRO A 132 -0.93 -14.85 15.98
C PRO A 132 -0.75 -13.72 14.98
N VAL A 133 0.26 -12.90 15.18
CA VAL A 133 0.68 -11.89 14.18
C VAL A 133 1.09 -12.61 12.89
N SER A 134 0.56 -12.18 11.77
CA SER A 134 0.85 -12.76 10.46
C SER A 134 1.45 -11.76 9.49
N ALA A 135 2.26 -12.26 8.55
CA ALA A 135 2.76 -11.45 7.46
C ALA A 135 1.60 -10.86 6.64
N GLY A 136 1.65 -9.57 6.37
CA GLY A 136 0.63 -8.85 5.61
C GLY A 136 -0.64 -8.47 6.39
N ASN A 137 -1.03 -9.19 7.45
CA ASN A 137 -2.25 -8.91 8.20
C ASN A 137 -2.02 -8.31 9.59
N GLY A 138 -0.77 -8.30 10.08
CA GLY A 138 -0.45 -7.79 11.40
C GLY A 138 -1.17 -8.50 12.53
N ARG A 139 -1.57 -7.73 13.55
CA ARG A 139 -2.35 -8.21 14.70
C ARG A 139 -3.80 -8.40 14.30
N GLY A 140 -4.48 -9.33 14.97
CA GLY A 140 -5.90 -9.52 14.70
C GLY A 140 -6.58 -10.52 15.59
N SER A 141 -7.84 -10.74 15.29
CA SER A 141 -8.71 -11.67 16.01
C SER A 141 -9.56 -12.47 15.04
N ALA A 142 -10.20 -13.49 15.54
CA ALA A 142 -11.19 -14.29 14.83
C ALA A 142 -12.37 -14.60 15.73
N GLY A 143 -13.49 -14.99 15.12
CA GLY A 143 -14.65 -15.53 15.81
C GLY A 143 -15.63 -16.14 14.82
N THR A 144 -16.52 -16.98 15.28
CA THR A 144 -17.47 -17.70 14.41
C THR A 144 -18.75 -16.92 14.20
N THR A 145 -19.12 -16.08 15.15
CA THR A 145 -20.40 -15.37 15.19
C THR A 145 -20.22 -13.86 15.22
N ALA A 146 -20.84 -13.16 14.28
CA ALA A 146 -20.92 -11.70 14.28
C ALA A 146 -22.37 -11.25 14.21
N VAL A 147 -22.87 -10.64 15.28
CA VAL A 147 -24.24 -10.09 15.33
C VAL A 147 -24.30 -8.80 14.53
N GLY A 148 -25.27 -8.68 13.63
CA GLY A 148 -25.44 -7.50 12.77
C GLY A 148 -24.53 -7.46 11.55
N ALA A 149 -23.84 -8.55 11.23
CA ALA A 149 -23.08 -8.65 9.97
C ALA A 149 -24.03 -8.63 8.76
N ARG A 150 -23.57 -7.99 7.67
CA ARG A 150 -24.33 -7.88 6.42
C ARG A 150 -23.79 -8.81 5.36
N ASP A 151 -24.68 -9.38 4.55
CA ASP A 151 -24.32 -10.10 3.33
C ASP A 151 -24.01 -9.10 2.22
N VAL A 152 -22.88 -9.31 1.55
CA VAL A 152 -22.44 -8.51 0.41
C VAL A 152 -21.98 -9.46 -0.69
N THR A 153 -22.54 -9.31 -1.87
CA THR A 153 -22.06 -10.01 -3.08
C THR A 153 -21.01 -9.13 -3.75
N ILE A 154 -19.89 -9.74 -4.12
CA ILE A 154 -18.85 -9.08 -4.92
C ILE A 154 -18.51 -9.95 -6.13
N ALA A 155 -18.17 -9.30 -7.24
CA ALA A 155 -17.88 -9.94 -8.51
C ALA A 155 -16.69 -9.26 -9.20
N LYS A 156 -16.21 -9.85 -10.28
CA LYS A 156 -15.14 -9.29 -11.10
C LYS A 156 -15.39 -7.80 -11.42
N GLY A 157 -14.36 -6.97 -11.13
CA GLY A 157 -14.38 -5.52 -11.31
C GLY A 157 -14.81 -4.74 -10.07
N ASP A 158 -15.39 -5.40 -9.07
CA ASP A 158 -15.82 -4.72 -7.85
C ASP A 158 -14.62 -4.36 -6.96
N VAL A 159 -14.77 -3.24 -6.24
CA VAL A 159 -13.88 -2.81 -5.19
C VAL A 159 -14.60 -2.85 -3.85
N LEU A 160 -13.95 -3.41 -2.83
CA LEU A 160 -14.46 -3.45 -1.48
C LEU A 160 -13.42 -2.86 -0.52
N ILE A 161 -13.83 -1.88 0.31
CA ILE A 161 -12.97 -1.30 1.35
C ILE A 161 -13.41 -1.88 2.69
N ILE A 162 -12.47 -2.49 3.41
CA ILE A 162 -12.65 -3.06 4.75
C ILE A 162 -11.76 -2.28 5.71
N PRO A 163 -12.32 -1.37 6.52
CA PRO A 163 -11.56 -0.65 7.53
C PRO A 163 -10.95 -1.60 8.57
N ALA A 164 -9.83 -1.19 9.17
CA ALA A 164 -9.26 -1.88 10.32
C ALA A 164 -10.32 -2.08 11.41
N GLY A 165 -10.26 -3.20 12.10
CA GLY A 165 -11.26 -3.58 13.11
C GLY A 165 -12.58 -4.13 12.56
N THR A 166 -12.79 -4.15 11.24
CA THR A 166 -14.05 -4.64 10.65
C THR A 166 -14.05 -6.16 10.50
N PRO A 167 -14.97 -6.89 11.17
CA PRO A 167 -15.14 -8.32 10.95
C PRO A 167 -15.54 -8.63 9.51
N HIS A 168 -14.90 -9.64 8.91
CA HIS A 168 -15.23 -10.06 7.55
C HIS A 168 -14.94 -11.54 7.32
N LYS A 169 -15.73 -12.19 6.49
CA LYS A 169 -15.47 -13.57 6.04
C LYS A 169 -16.11 -13.85 4.68
N TRP A 170 -15.53 -14.79 3.95
CA TRP A 170 -16.20 -15.42 2.82
C TRP A 170 -17.27 -16.38 3.31
N GLU A 171 -18.50 -16.16 2.83
CA GLU A 171 -19.63 -17.05 3.12
C GLU A 171 -19.78 -18.11 2.04
N ASP A 172 -19.50 -17.74 0.78
CA ASP A 172 -19.54 -18.65 -0.34
C ASP A 172 -18.82 -18.05 -1.56
N ALA A 173 -17.89 -18.78 -2.13
CA ALA A 173 -17.34 -18.50 -3.45
C ALA A 173 -18.15 -19.25 -4.51
N GLU A 174 -19.05 -18.56 -5.22
CA GLU A 174 -19.96 -19.17 -6.21
C GLU A 174 -19.18 -19.79 -7.39
N GLN A 175 -17.98 -19.28 -7.65
CA GLN A 175 -17.01 -19.77 -8.64
C GLN A 175 -15.61 -19.61 -8.05
N PHE A 176 -14.58 -20.12 -8.74
CA PHE A 176 -13.21 -19.72 -8.40
C PHE A 176 -13.11 -18.20 -8.43
N THR A 177 -12.67 -17.63 -7.36
CA THR A 177 -12.60 -16.17 -7.20
C THR A 177 -11.20 -15.77 -6.80
N SER A 178 -10.62 -14.79 -7.51
CA SER A 178 -9.32 -14.23 -7.19
C SER A 178 -9.43 -12.71 -7.09
N TYR A 179 -8.76 -12.15 -6.10
CA TYR A 179 -8.74 -10.71 -5.89
C TYR A 179 -7.38 -10.25 -5.37
N VAL A 180 -7.03 -9.04 -5.78
CA VAL A 180 -5.89 -8.31 -5.24
C VAL A 180 -6.35 -7.62 -3.97
N VAL A 181 -5.54 -7.69 -2.93
CA VAL A 181 -5.74 -6.98 -1.67
C VAL A 181 -4.64 -5.94 -1.52
N VAL A 182 -5.01 -4.67 -1.46
CA VAL A 182 -4.13 -3.61 -0.98
C VAL A 182 -4.31 -3.48 0.52
N ARG A 183 -3.23 -3.64 1.26
CA ARG A 183 -3.20 -3.53 2.72
C ARG A 183 -2.57 -2.22 3.13
N VAL A 184 -3.30 -1.44 3.91
CA VAL A 184 -2.85 -0.16 4.46
C VAL A 184 -2.56 -0.35 5.94
N ASP A 185 -1.29 -0.24 6.30
CA ASP A 185 -0.78 -0.47 7.66
C ASP A 185 -0.13 0.84 8.17
N PRO A 186 -0.92 1.70 8.84
CA PRO A 186 -0.44 3.00 9.30
C PRO A 186 0.57 2.91 10.44
N ASP A 187 0.58 1.81 11.18
CA ASP A 187 1.41 1.62 12.37
C ASP A 187 2.65 0.74 12.11
N GLY A 188 2.79 0.19 10.90
CA GLY A 188 3.91 -0.65 10.51
C GLY A 188 4.01 -1.93 11.32
N VAL A 189 2.87 -2.57 11.62
CA VAL A 189 2.80 -3.80 12.41
C VAL A 189 3.09 -5.06 11.60
N ALA A 190 2.90 -4.99 10.29
CA ALA A 190 3.27 -6.05 9.37
C ALA A 190 4.75 -5.96 8.99
N PRO A 191 5.46 -7.08 8.81
CA PRO A 191 6.85 -7.05 8.38
C PRO A 191 6.98 -6.53 6.95
N LEU A 192 8.03 -5.74 6.68
CA LEU A 192 8.39 -5.34 5.33
C LEU A 192 8.74 -6.58 4.49
N MET A 193 8.35 -6.56 3.22
CA MET A 193 8.60 -7.64 2.30
C MET A 193 8.84 -7.12 0.88
N GLU A 194 9.94 -7.54 0.28
CA GLU A 194 10.27 -7.19 -1.11
C GLU A 194 9.47 -8.03 -2.09
N LEU A 195 9.16 -7.44 -3.24
CA LEU A 195 8.50 -8.12 -4.34
C LEU A 195 9.35 -9.30 -4.83
N GLY A 196 8.72 -10.46 -5.02
CA GLY A 196 9.39 -11.67 -5.47
C GLY A 196 9.98 -12.54 -4.38
N THR A 197 9.90 -12.15 -3.11
CA THR A 197 10.38 -12.93 -1.96
C THR A 197 9.30 -13.77 -1.27
N ALA A 198 8.09 -13.78 -1.83
CA ALA A 198 6.96 -14.52 -1.29
C ALA A 198 7.26 -16.03 -1.16
N LYS A 199 6.90 -16.60 -0.03
CA LYS A 199 7.02 -18.05 0.24
C LYS A 199 5.68 -18.73 0.05
N PHE A 200 5.66 -19.73 -0.82
CA PHE A 200 4.51 -20.57 -1.06
C PHE A 200 4.72 -21.89 -0.30
N THR A 201 4.14 -21.94 0.89
CA THR A 201 4.20 -23.16 1.71
C THR A 201 2.90 -23.93 1.46
N GLY A 202 3.00 -25.14 0.93
CA GLY A 202 1.82 -25.99 0.73
C GLY A 202 1.03 -26.09 2.05
N ALA A 203 -0.30 -26.20 1.94
CA ALA A 203 -1.12 -26.56 3.10
C ALA A 203 -0.70 -27.96 3.58
N ASN A 204 -0.11 -28.04 4.78
CA ASN A 204 0.09 -29.29 5.49
C ASN A 204 -1.27 -29.82 5.97
#